data_e87ca5eb83016afb17924330c1d17c9f
#
_entry.id   e87ca5eb83016afb17924330c1d17c9f
#
_cell.length_a   1.000
_cell.length_b   1.000
_cell.length_c   1.000
_cell.angle_alpha   90.00
_cell.angle_beta   90.00
_cell.angle_gamma   90.00
#
_symmetry.space_group_name_H-M   'P 1'
#
loop_
_entity.id
_entity.type
_entity.pdbx_description
1 polymer ?
#
loop_
_entity_poly.entity_id
_entity_poly.type
_entity_poly.pdbx_seq_one_letter_code
_entity_poly.pdbx_strand_id
1 'polypeptide(L)'
;MSRISFVVVMGSLLLFLGACTRESNYDRLVKTEMANGVYSDSLKFGLLLGDAKKTFYTKCWELNLEGVISHGPNNDFVAYELEGVNEGERINHLFYGIFDDENIMTGLDMRFYHLGWAPWNKQLFADQLLPKALDTLELWYPGNEFVRIDREGLPRDTYVKVDGNRQILAYVLDDKEVKAVITDLRKKYPDLVR
;
A
#
# COMPACT_ATOMS: atom_id res chain seq x y z
N MET A 1 21.18 -79.28 -4.32
CA MET A 1 21.70 -78.06 -4.94
C MET A 1 20.59 -77.04 -4.87
N SER A 2 20.61 -76.18 -3.83
CA SER A 2 19.58 -75.21 -3.54
C SER A 2 20.08 -73.81 -3.96
N ARG A 3 19.37 -73.15 -4.86
CA ARG A 3 19.66 -71.77 -5.30
C ARG A 3 18.91 -70.83 -4.35
N ILE A 4 19.64 -70.12 -3.52
CA ILE A 4 19.13 -69.05 -2.66
C ILE A 4 19.00 -67.80 -3.57
N SER A 5 17.76 -67.38 -3.86
CA SER A 5 17.48 -66.12 -4.52
C SER A 5 17.51 -64.98 -3.47
N PHE A 6 18.52 -64.13 -3.58
CA PHE A 6 18.62 -62.91 -2.81
C PHE A 6 17.69 -61.83 -3.40
N VAL A 7 16.54 -61.62 -2.78
CA VAL A 7 15.67 -60.50 -3.09
C VAL A 7 16.19 -59.25 -2.38
N VAL A 8 16.85 -58.38 -3.15
CA VAL A 8 17.25 -57.05 -2.70
C VAL A 8 16.00 -56.18 -2.69
N VAL A 9 15.40 -55.99 -1.54
CA VAL A 9 14.35 -54.97 -1.32
C VAL A 9 15.06 -53.64 -1.26
N MET A 10 15.10 -52.93 -2.40
CA MET A 10 15.57 -51.56 -2.50
C MET A 10 14.44 -50.65 -2.00
N GLY A 11 14.48 -50.37 -0.69
CA GLY A 11 13.61 -49.41 -0.05
C GLY A 11 13.87 -48.01 -0.63
N SER A 12 13.00 -47.55 -1.50
CA SER A 12 12.98 -46.18 -2.01
C SER A 12 12.57 -45.26 -0.85
N LEU A 13 13.57 -44.71 -0.16
CA LEU A 13 13.42 -43.62 0.82
C LEU A 13 13.07 -42.38 0.03
N LEU A 14 11.80 -42.13 -0.20
CA LEU A 14 11.27 -40.86 -0.70
C LEU A 14 11.56 -39.81 0.38
N LEU A 15 12.68 -39.12 0.22
CA LEU A 15 12.98 -37.85 0.86
C LEU A 15 11.93 -36.84 0.39
N PHE A 16 10.84 -36.71 1.13
CA PHE A 16 9.99 -35.53 1.09
C PHE A 16 10.86 -34.34 1.56
N LEU A 17 11.59 -33.74 0.65
CA LEU A 17 12.09 -32.39 0.79
C LEU A 17 10.87 -31.49 0.90
N GLY A 18 10.31 -31.37 2.08
CA GLY A 18 9.39 -30.32 2.42
C GLY A 18 10.12 -29.01 2.12
N ALA A 19 9.86 -28.43 0.96
CA ALA A 19 10.23 -27.05 0.71
C ALA A 19 9.47 -26.20 1.73
N CYS A 20 10.08 -25.98 2.90
CA CYS A 20 9.69 -24.91 3.80
C CYS A 20 9.91 -23.61 3.01
N THR A 21 8.90 -23.17 2.29
CA THR A 21 8.87 -21.81 1.77
C THR A 21 8.92 -20.90 3.00
N ARG A 22 10.11 -20.34 3.22
CA ARG A 22 10.35 -19.43 4.34
C ARG A 22 9.37 -18.28 4.18
N GLU A 23 8.38 -18.21 5.07
CA GLU A 23 7.41 -17.14 5.10
C GLU A 23 8.14 -15.78 5.10
N SER A 24 7.76 -14.88 4.21
CA SER A 24 8.38 -13.57 4.14
C SER A 24 8.02 -12.73 5.38
N ASN A 25 8.87 -11.77 5.72
CA ASN A 25 8.56 -10.83 6.82
C ASN A 25 7.24 -10.09 6.55
N TYR A 26 6.96 -9.78 5.30
CA TYR A 26 5.71 -9.16 4.88
C TYR A 26 4.50 -10.08 5.15
N ASP A 27 4.55 -11.36 4.73
CA ASP A 27 3.41 -12.26 4.91
C ASP A 27 3.12 -12.50 6.40
N ARG A 28 4.17 -12.57 7.22
CA ARG A 28 4.03 -12.66 8.68
C ARG A 28 3.38 -11.40 9.27
N LEU A 29 3.80 -10.20 8.82
CA LEU A 29 3.21 -8.93 9.26
C LEU A 29 1.72 -8.91 8.94
N VAL A 30 1.33 -9.19 7.69
CA VAL A 30 -0.07 -9.23 7.27
C VAL A 30 -0.89 -10.21 8.09
N LYS A 31 -0.41 -11.45 8.28
CA LYS A 31 -1.11 -12.45 9.09
C LYS A 31 -1.29 -12.02 10.54
N THR A 32 -0.26 -11.42 11.14
CA THR A 32 -0.30 -10.94 12.51
C THR A 32 -1.36 -9.84 12.65
N GLU A 33 -1.32 -8.85 11.79
CA GLU A 33 -2.25 -7.72 11.84
C GLU A 33 -3.71 -8.15 11.56
N MET A 34 -3.93 -8.98 10.55
CA MET A 34 -5.27 -9.50 10.26
C MET A 34 -5.81 -10.38 11.39
N ALA A 35 -4.94 -11.13 12.09
CA ALA A 35 -5.34 -11.99 13.21
C ALA A 35 -5.77 -11.19 14.45
N ASN A 36 -5.33 -9.94 14.60
CA ASN A 36 -5.71 -9.07 15.72
C ASN A 36 -7.21 -8.71 15.72
N GLY A 37 -7.91 -8.87 14.59
CA GLY A 37 -9.33 -8.55 14.46
C GLY A 37 -9.64 -7.05 14.57
N VAL A 38 -8.64 -6.19 14.52
CA VAL A 38 -8.80 -4.73 14.52
C VAL A 38 -9.03 -4.27 13.09
N TYR A 39 -10.08 -3.47 12.88
CA TYR A 39 -10.37 -2.89 11.57
C TYR A 39 -10.06 -1.40 11.55
N SER A 40 -9.28 -0.97 10.56
CA SER A 40 -8.84 0.40 10.33
C SER A 40 -9.41 0.91 8.99
N ASP A 41 -10.71 1.21 8.97
CA ASP A 41 -11.41 1.63 7.75
C ASP A 41 -11.28 3.13 7.48
N SER A 42 -10.95 3.93 8.50
CA SER A 42 -10.88 5.39 8.37
C SER A 42 -9.72 5.83 7.47
N LEU A 43 -10.04 6.71 6.52
CA LEU A 43 -9.09 7.35 5.62
C LEU A 43 -9.13 8.88 5.79
N LYS A 44 -8.14 9.57 5.22
CA LYS A 44 -8.10 11.05 5.22
C LYS A 44 -9.37 11.60 4.58
N PHE A 45 -9.75 12.80 5.00
CA PHE A 45 -10.95 13.51 4.51
C PHE A 45 -12.30 12.84 4.84
N GLY A 46 -12.35 12.00 5.87
CA GLY A 46 -13.57 11.29 6.27
C GLY A 46 -14.03 10.20 5.29
N LEU A 47 -13.16 9.79 4.37
CA LEU A 47 -13.38 8.63 3.50
C LEU A 47 -13.25 7.34 4.33
N LEU A 48 -13.93 6.27 3.89
CA LEU A 48 -13.87 4.97 4.56
C LEU A 48 -13.64 3.86 3.54
N LEU A 49 -12.81 2.88 3.89
CA LEU A 49 -12.84 1.59 3.19
C LEU A 49 -14.23 0.99 3.35
N GLY A 50 -14.79 0.47 2.26
CA GLY A 50 -16.17 -0.01 2.22
C GLY A 50 -17.21 1.04 1.79
N ASP A 51 -16.84 2.31 1.65
CA ASP A 51 -17.74 3.33 1.09
C ASP A 51 -18.13 2.99 -0.35
N ALA A 52 -19.39 3.24 -0.71
CA ALA A 52 -19.82 3.18 -2.11
C ALA A 52 -19.13 4.29 -2.93
N LYS A 53 -18.81 4.02 -4.19
CA LYS A 53 -18.20 4.98 -5.12
C LYS A 53 -18.96 6.32 -5.18
N LYS A 54 -20.30 6.27 -5.09
CA LYS A 54 -21.11 7.49 -5.01
C LYS A 54 -20.80 8.32 -3.76
N THR A 55 -20.59 7.68 -2.62
CA THR A 55 -20.24 8.35 -1.35
C THR A 55 -18.90 9.06 -1.48
N PHE A 56 -17.90 8.40 -2.09
CA PHE A 56 -16.60 9.01 -2.39
C PHE A 56 -16.75 10.30 -3.19
N TYR A 57 -17.51 10.26 -4.30
CA TYR A 57 -17.71 11.47 -5.12
C TYR A 57 -18.46 12.57 -4.38
N THR A 58 -19.48 12.22 -3.58
CA THR A 58 -20.23 13.20 -2.79
C THR A 58 -19.31 13.90 -1.80
N LYS A 59 -18.49 13.16 -1.05
CA LYS A 59 -17.52 13.73 -0.10
C LYS A 59 -16.48 14.60 -0.80
N CYS A 60 -15.94 14.16 -1.92
CA CYS A 60 -15.00 14.97 -2.71
C CYS A 60 -15.66 16.26 -3.25
N TRP A 61 -16.91 16.19 -3.65
CA TRP A 61 -17.65 17.38 -4.08
C TRP A 61 -17.82 18.39 -2.94
N GLU A 62 -18.22 17.93 -1.75
CA GLU A 62 -18.40 18.78 -0.56
C GLU A 62 -17.07 19.45 -0.17
N LEU A 63 -15.97 18.70 -0.07
CA LEU A 63 -14.64 19.22 0.22
C LEU A 63 -14.14 20.23 -0.84
N ASN A 64 -14.50 20.02 -2.10
CA ASN A 64 -14.16 20.97 -3.17
C ASN A 64 -14.93 22.30 -3.03
N LEU A 65 -16.22 22.24 -2.67
CA LEU A 65 -17.01 23.45 -2.38
C LEU A 65 -16.47 24.21 -1.18
N GLU A 66 -15.91 23.52 -0.19
CA GLU A 66 -15.26 24.13 0.97
C GLU A 66 -13.84 24.66 0.65
N GLY A 67 -13.31 24.38 -0.54
CA GLY A 67 -11.97 24.79 -0.95
C GLY A 67 -10.83 23.98 -0.32
N VAL A 68 -11.16 22.85 0.34
CA VAL A 68 -10.16 21.96 0.98
C VAL A 68 -9.36 21.20 -0.05
N ILE A 69 -10.03 20.76 -1.13
CA ILE A 69 -9.43 20.02 -2.24
C ILE A 69 -9.78 20.68 -3.57
N SER A 70 -9.08 20.28 -4.61
CA SER A 70 -9.32 20.75 -5.99
C SER A 70 -9.26 19.60 -6.99
N HIS A 71 -9.53 19.90 -8.28
CA HIS A 71 -9.31 18.94 -9.34
C HIS A 71 -7.83 18.74 -9.60
N GLY A 72 -7.41 17.48 -9.68
CA GLY A 72 -6.08 17.11 -10.13
C GLY A 72 -5.90 17.22 -11.65
N PRO A 73 -4.70 16.92 -12.16
CA PRO A 73 -4.42 16.88 -13.58
C PRO A 73 -5.41 15.99 -14.33
N ASN A 74 -5.88 16.44 -15.50
CA ASN A 74 -6.80 15.72 -16.40
C ASN A 74 -8.14 15.27 -15.78
N ASN A 75 -8.50 15.76 -14.60
CA ASN A 75 -9.64 15.32 -13.78
C ASN A 75 -9.61 13.83 -13.37
N ASP A 76 -8.45 13.17 -13.43
CA ASP A 76 -8.32 11.75 -13.06
C ASP A 76 -8.14 11.56 -11.56
N PHE A 77 -7.66 12.61 -10.87
CA PHE A 77 -7.38 12.61 -9.43
C PHE A 77 -8.02 13.82 -8.75
N VAL A 78 -8.19 13.70 -7.45
CA VAL A 78 -8.43 14.81 -6.54
C VAL A 78 -7.09 15.32 -6.05
N ALA A 79 -6.92 16.64 -5.95
CA ALA A 79 -5.69 17.28 -5.51
C ALA A 79 -5.86 17.99 -4.17
N TYR A 80 -4.87 17.81 -3.28
CA TYR A 80 -4.74 18.48 -2.00
C TYR A 80 -3.30 18.98 -1.82
N GLU A 81 -3.12 20.26 -1.55
CA GLU A 81 -1.81 20.80 -1.22
C GLU A 81 -1.52 20.64 0.26
N LEU A 82 -0.36 20.05 0.60
CA LEU A 82 0.02 19.82 1.99
C LEU A 82 0.27 21.16 2.70
N GLU A 83 -0.35 21.33 3.87
CA GLU A 83 -0.16 22.51 4.72
C GLU A 83 1.21 22.49 5.41
N GLY A 84 1.68 23.69 5.83
CA GLY A 84 2.89 23.83 6.64
C GLY A 84 4.20 23.62 5.90
N VAL A 85 4.17 23.53 4.56
CA VAL A 85 5.36 23.39 3.71
C VAL A 85 5.79 24.78 3.21
N ASN A 86 7.11 25.03 3.22
CA ASN A 86 7.68 26.27 2.69
C ASN A 86 7.29 26.45 1.19
N GLU A 87 7.13 27.72 0.76
CA GLU A 87 6.68 28.04 -0.60
C GLU A 87 7.50 27.35 -1.72
N GLY A 88 8.82 27.27 -1.55
CA GLY A 88 9.73 26.60 -2.49
C GLY A 88 9.66 25.07 -2.47
N GLU A 89 9.01 24.47 -1.48
CA GLU A 89 8.91 23.01 -1.27
C GLU A 89 7.47 22.51 -1.28
N ARG A 90 6.52 23.31 -1.78
CA ARG A 90 5.09 22.94 -1.83
C ARG A 90 4.88 21.56 -2.42
N ILE A 91 4.14 20.74 -1.68
CA ILE A 91 3.86 19.35 -2.05
C ILE A 91 2.38 19.22 -2.39
N ASN A 92 2.12 18.66 -3.56
CA ASN A 92 0.76 18.27 -3.96
C ASN A 92 0.56 16.78 -3.68
N HIS A 93 -0.58 16.45 -3.08
CA HIS A 93 -1.06 15.10 -2.87
C HIS A 93 -2.25 14.86 -3.81
N LEU A 94 -2.08 13.94 -4.74
CA LEU A 94 -3.15 13.45 -5.58
C LEU A 94 -3.72 12.16 -4.98
N PHE A 95 -5.04 11.98 -5.04
CA PHE A 95 -5.67 10.74 -4.60
C PHE A 95 -6.91 10.39 -5.42
N TYR A 96 -7.20 9.09 -5.50
CA TYR A 96 -8.40 8.54 -6.11
C TYR A 96 -8.77 7.20 -5.47
N GLY A 97 -10.08 6.94 -5.31
CA GLY A 97 -10.59 5.70 -4.75
C GLY A 97 -10.36 4.51 -5.67
N ILE A 98 -9.93 3.38 -5.12
CA ILE A 98 -9.91 2.09 -5.81
C ILE A 98 -11.20 1.37 -5.45
N PHE A 99 -11.95 0.91 -6.46
CA PHE A 99 -13.26 0.30 -6.28
C PHE A 99 -13.28 -1.11 -6.88
N ASP A 100 -14.05 -2.00 -6.26
CA ASP A 100 -14.34 -3.32 -6.82
C ASP A 100 -15.47 -3.27 -7.87
N ASP A 101 -15.85 -4.43 -8.40
CA ASP A 101 -16.90 -4.56 -9.43
C ASP A 101 -18.29 -4.15 -8.90
N GLU A 102 -18.49 -4.15 -7.58
CA GLU A 102 -19.71 -3.68 -6.91
C GLU A 102 -19.69 -2.17 -6.61
N ASN A 103 -18.65 -1.46 -7.06
CA ASN A 103 -18.38 -0.05 -6.77
C ASN A 103 -18.20 0.25 -5.28
N ILE A 104 -17.65 -0.69 -4.53
CA ILE A 104 -17.26 -0.53 -3.13
C ILE A 104 -15.77 -0.20 -3.06
N MET A 105 -15.42 0.78 -2.24
CA MET A 105 -14.06 1.27 -2.08
C MET A 105 -13.21 0.24 -1.33
N THR A 106 -12.18 -0.28 -2.02
CA THR A 106 -11.25 -1.29 -1.50
C THR A 106 -9.85 -0.73 -1.27
N GLY A 107 -9.63 0.53 -1.60
CA GLY A 107 -8.35 1.19 -1.42
C GLY A 107 -8.32 2.62 -1.91
N LEU A 108 -7.12 3.20 -1.89
CA LEU A 108 -6.85 4.55 -2.35
C LEU A 108 -5.52 4.58 -3.11
N ASP A 109 -5.52 5.07 -4.34
CA ASP A 109 -4.31 5.40 -5.10
C ASP A 109 -3.90 6.83 -4.74
N MET A 110 -2.65 7.03 -4.35
CA MET A 110 -2.12 8.32 -3.93
C MET A 110 -0.79 8.61 -4.60
N ARG A 111 -0.55 9.88 -4.89
CA ARG A 111 0.73 10.37 -5.40
C ARG A 111 1.12 11.65 -4.69
N PHE A 112 2.42 11.83 -4.45
CA PHE A 112 2.98 13.03 -3.87
C PHE A 112 4.05 13.56 -4.82
N TYR A 113 4.07 14.88 -5.04
CA TYR A 113 5.12 15.52 -5.82
C TYR A 113 5.29 16.98 -5.42
N HIS A 114 6.51 17.51 -5.59
CA HIS A 114 6.75 18.94 -5.41
C HIS A 114 6.17 19.74 -6.57
N LEU A 115 5.38 20.78 -6.28
CA LEU A 115 4.81 21.66 -7.33
C LEU A 115 5.90 22.36 -8.16
N GLY A 116 7.03 22.70 -7.52
CA GLY A 116 8.19 23.29 -8.17
C GLY A 116 9.18 22.30 -8.80
N TRP A 117 8.79 21.03 -8.97
CA TRP A 117 9.67 20.02 -9.56
C TRP A 117 10.18 20.42 -10.95
N ALA A 118 11.47 20.24 -11.17
CA ALA A 118 12.12 20.44 -12.46
C ALA A 118 13.33 19.49 -12.58
N PRO A 119 13.67 18.99 -13.80
CA PRO A 119 14.71 17.97 -13.98
C PRO A 119 16.12 18.40 -13.53
N TRP A 120 16.37 19.68 -13.41
CA TRP A 120 17.65 20.23 -12.90
C TRP A 120 17.66 20.48 -11.40
N ASN A 121 16.52 20.43 -10.70
CA ASN A 121 16.42 20.64 -9.25
C ASN A 121 16.32 19.32 -8.50
N LYS A 122 17.48 18.69 -8.25
CA LYS A 122 17.53 17.38 -7.59
C LYS A 122 17.01 17.35 -6.16
N GLN A 123 16.91 18.50 -5.49
CA GLN A 123 16.37 18.60 -4.14
C GLN A 123 14.84 18.35 -4.09
N LEU A 124 14.15 18.51 -5.22
CA LEU A 124 12.72 18.29 -5.35
C LEU A 124 12.37 16.93 -6.01
N PHE A 125 13.34 16.03 -6.10
CA PHE A 125 13.11 14.70 -6.65
C PHE A 125 12.36 13.81 -5.68
N ALA A 126 11.71 12.79 -6.22
CA ALA A 126 10.86 11.87 -5.47
C ALA A 126 11.63 11.06 -4.40
N ASP A 127 12.91 10.76 -4.61
CA ASP A 127 13.76 10.10 -3.62
C ASP A 127 13.97 10.98 -2.37
N GLN A 128 14.07 12.31 -2.54
CA GLN A 128 14.14 13.28 -1.46
C GLN A 128 12.78 13.53 -0.81
N LEU A 129 11.70 13.37 -1.56
CA LEU A 129 10.34 13.52 -1.09
C LEU A 129 9.84 12.30 -0.30
N LEU A 130 10.33 11.08 -0.61
CA LEU A 130 9.82 9.85 -0.02
C LEU A 130 9.79 9.87 1.52
N PRO A 131 10.82 10.32 2.26
CA PRO A 131 10.76 10.41 3.72
C PRO A 131 9.61 11.31 4.21
N LYS A 132 9.44 12.48 3.59
CA LYS A 132 8.34 13.42 3.94
C LYS A 132 6.95 12.81 3.66
N ALA A 133 6.82 12.04 2.58
CA ALA A 133 5.58 11.34 2.25
C ALA A 133 5.27 10.24 3.28
N LEU A 134 6.28 9.48 3.74
CA LEU A 134 6.13 8.47 4.80
C LEU A 134 5.69 9.13 6.11
N ASP A 135 6.37 10.19 6.56
CA ASP A 135 6.01 10.95 7.76
C ASP A 135 4.57 11.48 7.70
N THR A 136 4.17 12.00 6.52
CA THR A 136 2.81 12.48 6.29
C THR A 136 1.78 11.34 6.40
N LEU A 137 2.08 10.18 5.83
CA LEU A 137 1.22 9.01 5.90
C LEU A 137 1.13 8.44 7.33
N GLU A 138 2.21 8.47 8.10
CA GLU A 138 2.19 8.08 9.51
C GLU A 138 1.34 9.03 10.37
N LEU A 139 1.42 10.34 10.10
CA LEU A 139 0.59 11.33 10.76
C LEU A 139 -0.90 11.15 10.46
N TRP A 140 -1.25 10.85 9.20
CA TRP A 140 -2.66 10.64 8.79
C TRP A 140 -3.22 9.29 9.22
N TYR A 141 -2.38 8.29 9.31
CA TYR A 141 -2.72 6.91 9.59
C TYR A 141 -1.88 6.37 10.75
N PRO A 142 -2.12 6.83 11.99
CA PRO A 142 -1.36 6.36 13.15
C PRO A 142 -1.51 4.86 13.35
N GLY A 143 -0.52 4.24 13.98
CA GLY A 143 -0.45 2.80 14.24
C GLY A 143 0.98 2.28 14.15
N ASN A 144 1.21 1.21 13.39
CA ASN A 144 2.52 0.65 13.16
C ASN A 144 3.41 1.59 12.31
N GLU A 145 4.71 1.43 12.40
CA GLU A 145 5.68 2.14 11.58
C GLU A 145 5.79 1.52 10.17
N PHE A 146 6.29 2.29 9.21
CA PHE A 146 6.66 1.75 7.91
C PHE A 146 7.89 0.85 8.03
N VAL A 147 7.84 -0.32 7.40
CA VAL A 147 8.98 -1.21 7.26
C VAL A 147 9.36 -1.35 5.79
N ARG A 148 10.66 -1.29 5.50
CA ARG A 148 11.16 -1.54 4.15
C ARG A 148 11.01 -3.03 3.83
N ILE A 149 10.52 -3.32 2.64
CA ILE A 149 10.40 -4.68 2.12
C ILE A 149 11.13 -4.82 0.79
N ASP A 150 11.70 -6.01 0.57
CA ASP A 150 12.21 -6.44 -0.71
C ASP A 150 11.35 -7.61 -1.19
N ARG A 151 10.60 -7.40 -2.25
CA ARG A 151 9.69 -8.38 -2.81
C ARG A 151 9.71 -8.31 -4.33
N GLU A 152 9.80 -9.47 -4.97
CA GLU A 152 9.72 -9.59 -6.42
C GLU A 152 8.42 -8.94 -6.95
N GLY A 153 8.55 -8.17 -8.01
CA GLY A 153 7.43 -7.42 -8.63
C GLY A 153 7.12 -6.06 -7.99
N LEU A 154 7.80 -5.69 -6.90
CA LEU A 154 7.73 -4.34 -6.33
C LEU A 154 8.99 -3.53 -6.67
N PRO A 155 8.89 -2.19 -6.75
CA PRO A 155 10.05 -1.33 -6.87
C PRO A 155 11.04 -1.53 -5.71
N ARG A 156 12.32 -1.23 -5.96
CA ARG A 156 13.30 -1.14 -4.88
C ARG A 156 12.86 -0.06 -3.89
N ASP A 157 13.26 -0.22 -2.63
CA ASP A 157 12.92 0.72 -1.56
C ASP A 157 11.41 0.93 -1.39
N THR A 158 10.64 -0.17 -1.53
CA THR A 158 9.23 -0.17 -1.17
C THR A 158 9.09 -0.27 0.35
N TYR A 159 8.26 0.61 0.90
CA TYR A 159 7.89 0.64 2.30
C TYR A 159 6.46 0.15 2.47
N VAL A 160 6.20 -0.63 3.51
CA VAL A 160 4.88 -1.13 3.86
C VAL A 160 4.55 -0.82 5.32
N LYS A 161 3.33 -0.41 5.54
CA LYS A 161 2.71 -0.27 6.85
C LYS A 161 1.40 -1.06 6.83
N VAL A 162 1.13 -1.83 7.88
CA VAL A 162 -0.10 -2.61 8.01
C VAL A 162 -0.70 -2.36 9.39
N ASP A 163 -1.93 -1.89 9.41
CA ASP A 163 -2.71 -1.65 10.62
C ASP A 163 -4.04 -2.40 10.50
N GLY A 164 -4.14 -3.56 11.09
CA GLY A 164 -5.29 -4.45 10.92
C GLY A 164 -5.51 -4.81 9.45
N ASN A 165 -6.66 -4.43 8.90
CA ASN A 165 -7.01 -4.66 7.49
C ASN A 165 -6.42 -3.65 6.51
N ARG A 166 -5.92 -2.49 6.99
CA ARG A 166 -5.39 -1.43 6.13
C ARG A 166 -3.91 -1.61 5.89
N GLN A 167 -3.54 -1.87 4.64
CA GLN A 167 -2.15 -1.85 4.18
C GLN A 167 -1.88 -0.55 3.43
N ILE A 168 -0.72 0.05 3.66
CA ILE A 168 -0.18 1.17 2.88
C ILE A 168 1.16 0.73 2.29
N LEU A 169 1.29 0.74 0.96
CA LEU A 169 2.56 0.59 0.25
C LEU A 169 3.00 1.96 -0.25
N ALA A 170 4.28 2.32 -0.07
CA ALA A 170 4.84 3.56 -0.58
C ALA A 170 6.21 3.33 -1.22
N TYR A 171 6.45 3.99 -2.36
CA TYR A 171 7.70 3.87 -3.12
C TYR A 171 7.87 5.04 -4.10
N VAL A 172 9.11 5.24 -4.56
CA VAL A 172 9.42 6.16 -5.66
C VAL A 172 8.89 5.58 -6.97
N LEU A 173 7.95 6.28 -7.62
CA LEU A 173 7.38 5.87 -8.90
C LEU A 173 8.30 6.24 -10.07
N ASP A 174 8.79 7.49 -10.06
CA ASP A 174 9.72 8.06 -11.02
C ASP A 174 10.50 9.23 -10.37
N ASP A 175 11.25 10.00 -11.14
CA ASP A 175 12.03 11.14 -10.63
C ASP A 175 11.19 12.24 -9.97
N LYS A 176 9.89 12.30 -10.28
CA LYS A 176 8.98 13.35 -9.81
C LYS A 176 8.04 12.88 -8.71
N GLU A 177 7.52 11.66 -8.82
CA GLU A 177 6.37 11.20 -8.04
C GLU A 177 6.73 10.08 -7.05
N VAL A 178 6.30 10.24 -5.80
CA VAL A 178 6.16 9.16 -4.83
C VAL A 178 4.75 8.61 -4.95
N LYS A 179 4.62 7.29 -5.15
CA LYS A 179 3.35 6.59 -5.14
C LYS A 179 3.10 5.97 -3.78
N ALA A 180 1.86 6.09 -3.29
CA ALA A 180 1.38 5.29 -2.17
C ALA A 180 0.04 4.65 -2.54
N VAL A 181 -0.20 3.43 -2.05
CA VAL A 181 -1.44 2.70 -2.31
C VAL A 181 -1.96 2.13 -1.00
N ILE A 182 -3.17 2.52 -0.64
CA ILE A 182 -3.90 1.87 0.45
C ILE A 182 -4.70 0.71 -0.12
N THR A 183 -4.69 -0.43 0.57
CA THR A 183 -5.45 -1.62 0.19
C THR A 183 -6.16 -2.18 1.42
N ASP A 184 -7.44 -2.52 1.27
CA ASP A 184 -8.18 -3.31 2.25
C ASP A 184 -7.79 -4.78 2.11
N LEU A 185 -7.05 -5.29 3.07
CA LEU A 185 -6.56 -6.67 3.06
C LEU A 185 -7.68 -7.71 3.21
N ARG A 186 -8.85 -7.34 3.71
CA ARG A 186 -10.02 -8.26 3.81
C ARG A 186 -10.45 -8.77 2.43
N LYS A 187 -10.35 -7.92 1.41
CA LYS A 187 -10.65 -8.30 0.01
C LYS A 187 -9.58 -9.20 -0.59
N LYS A 188 -8.32 -8.98 -0.20
CA LYS A 188 -7.17 -9.74 -0.71
C LYS A 188 -6.96 -11.08 0.00
N TYR A 189 -7.29 -11.14 1.29
CA TYR A 189 -7.10 -12.30 2.16
C TYR A 189 -8.38 -12.61 2.94
N PRO A 190 -9.47 -13.01 2.27
CA PRO A 190 -10.77 -13.27 2.91
C PRO A 190 -10.67 -14.37 3.97
N ASP A 191 -9.78 -15.35 3.78
CA ASP A 191 -9.56 -16.46 4.72
C ASP A 191 -8.93 -16.03 6.06
N LEU A 192 -8.35 -14.82 6.14
CA LEU A 192 -7.77 -14.26 7.36
C LEU A 192 -8.76 -13.37 8.13
N VAL A 193 -9.93 -13.12 7.59
CA VAL A 193 -10.98 -12.32 8.25
C VAL A 193 -11.64 -13.18 9.35
N ARG A 194 -11.70 -12.68 10.58
CA ARG A 194 -12.33 -13.34 11.74
C ARG A 194 -13.66 -12.72 12.08
#